data_e531f2124cf7f9055a7441a0803be787
#
_entry.id   e531f2124cf7f9055a7441a0803be787
#
_cell.length_a   1.000
_cell.length_b   1.000
_cell.length_c   1.000
_cell.angle_alpha   90.00
_cell.angle_beta   90.00
_cell.angle_gamma   90.00
#
_symmetry.space_group_name_H-M   'P 1'
#
loop_
_entity.id
_entity.type
_entity.pdbx_description
1 polymer ?
#
loop_
_entity_poly.entity_id
_entity_poly.type
_entity_poly.pdbx_seq_one_letter_code
_entity_poly.pdbx_strand_id
1 'polypeptide(L)'
;MPSVMPGAVTRATVRVVVVVATLVTVLAGCTANPPPPIESTDSPKTTPAKPTKSTVVVAVDDIGIGFNPHLRSNQSPATNAVASMVFPSPFKPAPAAPPAPPGVTDWVPDNSLMVSADVTAQEPFTITYKLQNQASWSDGAPIAAEDFRYLWQQMITQPGVVDPAGYRLIADVASSEGGKTVTVTMNGPYPAWRELFTDLLPSHLLKDQPGGFQRALAVERGLIDQNPISGGQFRVKQADSGREEILLERNDRYWGTPAIPDQILLRRGGTAAQLAESLRTGDAQMALVHGGVALQSQLAAIPAVRTAVMAQAREMQLALNARTGELADVRVRHAVLSLLDPALLATVGAQTGAWAEPVRAQVLSPSDPGYAPTAPPRPPVEEAFALLAEAGYGRAPEPPQGNSPTSPAPQPRPLAKNGKTLTLRIGAVDKDPTTLAVANTAADQLRSAGIDATVRNLPADELYGKDLLDGTVDAIVGWERAGEDAATRLASRYGCPPPPAPPTGAEENAAQLDAMRKAPSNIAGVCDPTLQPPIDAALRGLDVPRALGDAEPKLWDLSTVLPIMQDTGVAAASSRMDGVSLGGSIQIGMFAGAATWRRLS
;
A
#
# COMPACT_ATOMS: atom_id res chain seq x y z
N MET A 1 45.52 38.56 -34.08
CA MET A 1 46.94 38.29 -34.48
C MET A 1 47.47 37.16 -33.62
N PRO A 2 48.31 36.29 -34.12
CA PRO A 2 48.00 35.31 -35.17
C PRO A 2 48.11 33.90 -34.59
N SER A 3 47.49 32.98 -35.20
CA SER A 3 47.96 31.99 -36.20
C SER A 3 48.66 30.79 -35.54
N VAL A 4 48.52 29.54 -35.87
CA VAL A 4 48.34 28.89 -37.15
C VAL A 4 48.05 27.38 -36.88
N MET A 5 47.13 26.80 -37.56
CA MET A 5 47.11 25.37 -37.95
C MET A 5 48.27 25.13 -38.98
N PRO A 6 48.60 23.96 -39.49
CA PRO A 6 47.92 22.67 -39.59
C PRO A 6 48.86 21.42 -39.67
N GLY A 7 48.27 20.27 -39.99
CA GLY A 7 48.97 19.16 -40.67
C GLY A 7 48.37 17.81 -40.29
N ALA A 8 47.50 17.25 -40.96
CA ALA A 8 47.38 16.59 -42.27
C ALA A 8 48.04 15.21 -42.34
N VAL A 9 47.19 14.20 -42.37
CA VAL A 9 47.06 13.07 -43.31
C VAL A 9 48.28 12.14 -43.52
N THR A 10 48.15 10.84 -43.34
CA THR A 10 48.24 9.89 -44.46
C THR A 10 47.70 8.50 -44.14
N ARG A 11 46.94 8.00 -45.05
CA ARG A 11 46.51 6.60 -45.26
C ARG A 11 47.66 5.73 -45.71
N ALA A 12 47.63 4.44 -45.35
CA ALA A 12 48.12 3.38 -46.26
C ALA A 12 47.54 2.01 -45.91
N THR A 13 46.71 1.54 -46.77
CA THR A 13 46.32 0.15 -47.06
C THR A 13 47.50 -0.68 -47.56
N VAL A 14 47.46 -2.03 -47.43
CA VAL A 14 47.79 -3.04 -48.42
C VAL A 14 48.03 -4.41 -47.74
N ARG A 15 47.21 -5.35 -48.02
CA ARG A 15 47.12 -6.57 -48.84
C ARG A 15 47.59 -7.89 -48.20
N VAL A 16 46.70 -8.79 -48.17
CA VAL A 16 46.59 -10.26 -48.41
C VAL A 16 47.77 -10.90 -49.16
N VAL A 17 48.26 -12.01 -48.58
CA VAL A 17 48.78 -13.13 -49.38
C VAL A 17 48.43 -14.47 -48.74
N VAL A 18 47.69 -15.28 -49.48
CA VAL A 18 47.43 -16.72 -49.30
C VAL A 18 48.58 -17.51 -49.93
N VAL A 19 49.10 -18.53 -49.24
CA VAL A 19 49.82 -19.65 -49.90
C VAL A 19 49.39 -20.96 -49.27
N VAL A 20 48.75 -21.78 -50.09
CA VAL A 20 48.47 -23.21 -49.93
C VAL A 20 49.65 -24.00 -50.42
N ALA A 21 50.13 -25.00 -49.69
CA ALA A 21 50.91 -26.10 -50.26
C ALA A 21 50.73 -27.39 -49.44
N THR A 22 50.28 -28.33 -50.08
CA THR A 22 49.91 -29.72 -49.95
C THR A 22 51.08 -30.69 -49.59
N LEU A 23 50.65 -31.72 -48.84
CA LEU A 23 50.81 -33.18 -49.05
C LEU A 23 52.06 -33.92 -48.57
N VAL A 24 51.82 -35.03 -47.98
CA VAL A 24 52.28 -36.44 -48.14
C VAL A 24 52.95 -37.06 -46.89
N THR A 25 52.16 -37.91 -46.24
CA THR A 25 52.41 -39.27 -45.67
C THR A 25 53.77 -39.68 -45.16
N VAL A 26 53.85 -40.22 -43.95
CA VAL A 26 54.38 -41.56 -43.65
C VAL A 26 53.74 -42.14 -42.41
N LEU A 27 53.10 -43.31 -42.50
CA LEU A 27 52.73 -44.19 -41.42
C LEU A 27 54.02 -44.82 -40.82
N ALA A 28 54.17 -44.61 -39.49
CA ALA A 28 55.03 -45.51 -38.72
C ALA A 28 54.29 -45.68 -37.34
N GLY A 29 53.70 -46.84 -37.14
CA GLY A 29 53.11 -47.25 -35.91
C GLY A 29 54.17 -47.45 -34.84
N CYS A 30 53.97 -46.78 -33.69
CA CYS A 30 54.60 -47.20 -32.45
C CYS A 30 53.46 -47.42 -31.44
N THR A 31 53.20 -48.67 -31.14
CA THR A 31 52.36 -49.06 -30.00
C THR A 31 53.09 -48.70 -28.71
N ALA A 32 52.72 -47.55 -28.14
CA ALA A 32 53.11 -47.24 -26.75
C ALA A 32 51.98 -47.74 -25.82
N ASN A 33 52.27 -48.70 -24.94
CA ASN A 33 51.40 -49.06 -23.86
C ASN A 33 51.16 -47.82 -23.01
N PRO A 34 49.90 -47.50 -22.68
CA PRO A 34 49.62 -46.44 -21.72
C PRO A 34 50.22 -46.82 -20.34
N PRO A 35 50.80 -45.87 -19.60
CA PRO A 35 51.23 -46.14 -18.25
C PRO A 35 50.02 -46.53 -17.37
N PRO A 36 50.20 -47.38 -16.35
CA PRO A 36 49.11 -47.75 -15.48
C PRO A 36 48.53 -46.49 -14.81
N PRO A 37 47.21 -46.47 -14.52
CA PRO A 37 46.59 -45.33 -13.83
C PRO A 37 47.28 -45.13 -12.49
N ILE A 38 47.75 -43.90 -12.25
CA ILE A 38 48.23 -43.51 -10.93
C ILE A 38 46.99 -43.51 -10.01
N GLU A 39 46.86 -44.48 -9.13
CA GLU A 39 45.92 -44.39 -8.02
C GLU A 39 46.34 -43.23 -7.13
N SER A 40 45.68 -42.08 -7.29
CA SER A 40 45.84 -41.00 -6.30
C SER A 40 45.19 -41.44 -5.01
N THR A 41 46.01 -41.75 -4.05
CA THR A 41 45.62 -42.04 -2.64
C THR A 41 45.19 -40.79 -1.87
N ASP A 42 45.03 -39.66 -2.52
CA ASP A 42 44.40 -38.49 -1.92
C ASP A 42 42.94 -38.50 -2.26
N SER A 43 42.12 -39.02 -1.36
CA SER A 43 40.68 -38.70 -1.32
C SER A 43 40.54 -37.17 -1.30
N PRO A 44 39.81 -36.58 -2.22
CA PRO A 44 39.59 -35.14 -2.18
C PRO A 44 38.97 -34.85 -0.80
N LYS A 45 39.65 -34.08 0.02
CA LYS A 45 39.04 -33.44 1.19
C LYS A 45 37.89 -32.65 0.66
N THR A 46 36.69 -33.23 0.71
CA THR A 46 35.44 -32.50 0.48
C THR A 46 35.42 -31.39 1.54
N THR A 47 35.80 -30.20 1.13
CA THR A 47 35.54 -29.01 1.93
C THR A 47 34.03 -29.06 2.17
N PRO A 48 33.56 -29.07 3.43
CA PRO A 48 32.14 -29.10 3.68
C PRO A 48 31.51 -27.94 2.91
N ALA A 49 30.58 -28.27 2.02
CA ALA A 49 29.85 -27.26 1.25
C ALA A 49 29.28 -26.28 2.28
N LYS A 50 29.61 -24.99 2.11
CA LYS A 50 29.06 -23.95 2.96
C LYS A 50 27.54 -24.14 2.95
N PRO A 51 26.89 -24.28 4.11
CA PRO A 51 25.46 -24.55 4.14
C PRO A 51 24.74 -23.49 3.33
N THR A 52 24.02 -23.92 2.31
CA THR A 52 23.20 -23.04 1.50
C THR A 52 22.07 -22.51 2.39
N LYS A 53 21.96 -21.18 2.48
CA LYS A 53 20.89 -20.55 3.26
C LYS A 53 19.52 -21.03 2.76
N SER A 54 18.64 -21.39 3.68
CA SER A 54 17.27 -21.76 3.35
C SER A 54 16.49 -20.50 2.92
N THR A 55 16.11 -20.45 1.65
CA THR A 55 15.35 -19.33 1.10
C THR A 55 13.94 -19.80 0.74
N VAL A 56 12.92 -19.08 1.22
CA VAL A 56 11.53 -19.23 0.80
C VAL A 56 11.23 -18.14 -0.22
N VAL A 57 10.81 -18.55 -1.42
CA VAL A 57 10.46 -17.63 -2.51
C VAL A 57 8.94 -17.51 -2.59
N VAL A 58 8.46 -16.27 -2.51
CA VAL A 58 7.05 -15.91 -2.66
C VAL A 58 6.90 -15.05 -3.91
N ALA A 59 6.15 -15.51 -4.88
CA ALA A 59 5.80 -14.74 -6.05
C ALA A 59 4.73 -13.69 -5.71
N VAL A 60 4.94 -12.44 -6.12
CA VAL A 60 4.04 -11.29 -5.92
C VAL A 60 3.83 -10.55 -7.25
N ASP A 61 2.87 -9.65 -7.33
CA ASP A 61 2.65 -8.84 -8.55
C ASP A 61 3.68 -7.72 -8.66
N ASP A 62 3.91 -7.03 -7.53
CA ASP A 62 4.85 -5.91 -7.40
C ASP A 62 5.43 -5.88 -5.98
N ILE A 63 6.40 -5.03 -5.78
CA ILE A 63 7.07 -4.85 -4.48
C ILE A 63 6.61 -3.57 -3.75
N GLY A 64 5.63 -2.86 -4.29
CA GLY A 64 5.18 -1.58 -3.75
C GLY A 64 6.21 -0.46 -3.95
N ILE A 65 5.89 0.73 -3.43
CA ILE A 65 6.74 1.92 -3.57
C ILE A 65 7.46 2.29 -2.27
N GLY A 66 7.08 1.70 -1.16
CA GLY A 66 7.67 1.95 0.15
C GLY A 66 7.20 0.96 1.21
N PHE A 67 7.89 1.00 2.36
CA PHE A 67 7.68 0.07 3.47
C PHE A 67 7.02 0.72 4.69
N ASN A 68 6.56 1.98 4.59
CA ASN A 68 5.81 2.62 5.68
C ASN A 68 4.32 2.28 5.55
N PRO A 69 3.78 1.34 6.36
CA PRO A 69 2.39 0.90 6.23
C PRO A 69 1.38 1.95 6.67
N HIS A 70 1.82 3.04 7.30
CA HIS A 70 0.95 4.11 7.79
C HIS A 70 0.57 5.13 6.70
N LEU A 71 1.15 5.03 5.49
CA LEU A 71 0.87 5.93 4.38
C LEU A 71 -0.12 5.29 3.38
N ARG A 72 -1.08 6.06 2.90
CA ARG A 72 -2.02 5.66 1.83
C ARG A 72 -1.29 5.23 0.56
N SER A 73 -0.23 5.95 0.21
CA SER A 73 0.59 5.62 -0.96
C SER A 73 1.27 4.26 -0.90
N ASN A 74 1.50 3.75 0.31
CA ASN A 74 2.22 2.50 0.53
C ASN A 74 1.29 1.32 0.83
N GLN A 75 -0.01 1.47 0.65
CA GLN A 75 -0.95 0.37 0.85
C GLN A 75 -0.78 -0.66 -0.27
N SER A 76 0.01 -1.70 -0.02
CA SER A 76 0.20 -2.84 -0.92
C SER A 76 0.38 -4.15 -0.15
N PRO A 77 0.03 -5.32 -0.74
CA PRO A 77 0.28 -6.61 -0.12
C PRO A 77 1.75 -6.83 0.25
N ALA A 78 2.68 -6.37 -0.58
CA ALA A 78 4.11 -6.47 -0.33
C ALA A 78 4.55 -5.59 0.86
N THR A 79 4.05 -4.36 0.96
CA THR A 79 4.30 -3.48 2.11
C THR A 79 3.82 -4.11 3.41
N ASN A 80 2.57 -4.62 3.43
CA ASN A 80 2.00 -5.25 4.61
C ASN A 80 2.77 -6.52 5.02
N ALA A 81 3.19 -7.32 4.03
CA ALA A 81 4.04 -8.49 4.27
C ALA A 81 5.38 -8.10 4.91
N VAL A 82 6.08 -7.12 4.35
CA VAL A 82 7.36 -6.65 4.88
C VAL A 82 7.16 -6.03 6.27
N ALA A 83 6.17 -5.15 6.45
CA ALA A 83 5.90 -4.50 7.72
C ALA A 83 5.66 -5.51 8.84
N SER A 84 4.83 -6.52 8.62
CA SER A 84 4.52 -7.57 9.61
C SER A 84 5.74 -8.41 10.05
N MET A 85 6.79 -8.48 9.24
CA MET A 85 8.01 -9.24 9.50
C MET A 85 9.15 -8.39 10.08
N VAL A 86 9.12 -7.06 9.81
CA VAL A 86 10.22 -6.13 10.08
C VAL A 86 9.91 -5.19 11.24
N PHE A 87 8.67 -4.72 11.36
CA PHE A 87 8.29 -3.75 12.38
C PHE A 87 7.59 -4.41 13.56
N PRO A 88 7.97 -4.04 14.79
CA PRO A 88 7.36 -4.61 15.99
C PRO A 88 5.99 -3.96 16.24
N SER A 89 5.04 -4.74 16.71
CA SER A 89 3.69 -4.30 17.07
C SER A 89 3.32 -4.78 18.46
N PRO A 90 2.71 -3.97 19.32
CA PRO A 90 2.21 -4.41 20.63
C PRO A 90 1.16 -5.52 20.51
N PHE A 91 0.31 -5.41 19.50
CA PHE A 91 -0.70 -6.41 19.16
C PHE A 91 -0.58 -6.81 17.71
N LYS A 92 -0.90 -8.06 17.42
CA LYS A 92 -0.94 -8.60 16.06
C LYS A 92 -2.34 -9.04 15.70
N PRO A 93 -2.81 -8.76 14.47
CA PRO A 93 -4.11 -9.22 14.04
C PRO A 93 -4.10 -10.73 13.83
N ALA A 94 -5.13 -11.39 14.35
CA ALA A 94 -5.37 -12.81 14.18
C ALA A 94 -6.87 -13.05 13.87
N PRO A 95 -7.22 -14.14 13.18
CA PRO A 95 -8.62 -14.53 13.07
C PRO A 95 -9.21 -14.74 14.47
N ALA A 96 -10.37 -14.15 14.73
CA ALA A 96 -11.05 -14.36 16.01
C ALA A 96 -11.45 -15.83 16.16
N ALA A 97 -11.33 -16.33 17.40
CA ALA A 97 -11.70 -17.72 17.69
C ALA A 97 -13.21 -17.94 17.63
N PRO A 98 -13.69 -19.14 17.22
CA PRO A 98 -15.12 -19.47 17.29
C PRO A 98 -15.67 -19.24 18.71
N PRO A 99 -16.91 -18.72 18.84
CA PRO A 99 -17.96 -18.63 17.82
C PRO A 99 -18.00 -17.35 16.97
N ALA A 100 -16.93 -16.58 16.91
CA ALA A 100 -16.90 -15.37 16.10
C ALA A 100 -17.16 -15.69 14.61
N PRO A 101 -17.89 -14.83 13.88
CA PRO A 101 -18.09 -14.98 12.45
C PRO A 101 -16.77 -14.96 11.68
N PRO A 102 -16.67 -15.59 10.51
CA PRO A 102 -15.53 -15.45 9.63
C PRO A 102 -15.28 -13.97 9.26
N GLY A 103 -14.02 -13.59 9.13
CA GLY A 103 -13.62 -12.21 8.82
C GLY A 103 -13.44 -11.30 10.03
N VAL A 104 -13.89 -11.71 11.23
CA VAL A 104 -13.60 -10.96 12.46
C VAL A 104 -12.12 -11.11 12.81
N THR A 105 -11.46 -9.99 12.98
CA THR A 105 -10.07 -9.91 13.47
C THR A 105 -10.06 -9.73 14.99
N ASP A 106 -9.26 -10.51 15.68
CA ASP A 106 -8.88 -10.29 17.07
C ASP A 106 -7.45 -9.71 17.11
N TRP A 107 -7.18 -8.89 18.11
CA TRP A 107 -5.87 -8.29 18.32
C TRP A 107 -5.19 -8.94 19.54
N VAL A 108 -4.27 -9.85 19.25
CA VAL A 108 -3.57 -10.62 20.27
C VAL A 108 -2.24 -9.96 20.65
N PRO A 109 -1.87 -9.90 21.95
CA PRO A 109 -0.62 -9.28 22.38
C PRO A 109 0.58 -10.04 21.82
N ASP A 110 1.58 -9.30 21.32
CA ASP A 110 2.88 -9.87 20.98
C ASP A 110 3.74 -10.01 22.24
N ASN A 111 3.73 -11.18 22.84
CA ASN A 111 4.48 -11.47 24.05
C ASN A 111 6.01 -11.41 23.87
N SER A 112 6.50 -11.34 22.65
CA SER A 112 7.93 -11.09 22.43
C SER A 112 8.29 -9.62 22.69
N LEU A 113 7.39 -8.69 22.39
CA LEU A 113 7.56 -7.26 22.63
C LEU A 113 7.01 -6.85 23.99
N MET A 114 5.85 -7.40 24.38
CA MET A 114 5.08 -6.96 25.54
C MET A 114 5.24 -7.87 26.74
N VAL A 115 5.39 -7.27 27.92
CA VAL A 115 5.16 -7.92 29.21
C VAL A 115 3.65 -7.86 29.53
N SER A 116 3.04 -6.69 29.38
CA SER A 116 1.61 -6.49 29.48
C SER A 116 1.16 -5.22 28.72
N ALA A 117 -0.14 -5.15 28.38
CA ALA A 117 -0.77 -3.94 27.87
C ALA A 117 -2.23 -3.94 28.35
N ASP A 118 -2.57 -2.96 29.18
CA ASP A 118 -3.83 -2.92 29.88
C ASP A 118 -4.39 -1.49 29.95
N VAL A 119 -5.73 -1.38 30.01
CA VAL A 119 -6.37 -0.14 30.41
C VAL A 119 -6.25 0.00 31.92
N THR A 120 -5.43 0.93 32.38
CA THR A 120 -5.08 1.10 33.80
C THR A 120 -5.91 2.14 34.50
N ALA A 121 -6.60 3.02 33.78
CA ALA A 121 -7.59 3.97 34.32
C ALA A 121 -8.69 4.24 33.29
N GLN A 122 -9.89 4.56 33.79
CA GLN A 122 -11.05 4.90 32.95
C GLN A 122 -11.23 6.42 32.80
N GLU A 123 -10.81 7.20 33.78
CA GLU A 123 -10.92 8.67 33.80
C GLU A 123 -9.64 9.29 34.41
N PRO A 124 -8.77 9.89 33.58
CA PRO A 124 -8.79 9.85 32.11
C PRO A 124 -8.52 8.43 31.60
N PHE A 125 -9.07 8.09 30.44
CA PHE A 125 -8.85 6.77 29.82
C PHE A 125 -7.34 6.60 29.55
N THR A 126 -6.75 5.63 30.23
CA THR A 126 -5.28 5.46 30.24
C THR A 126 -4.91 4.01 29.93
N ILE A 127 -4.02 3.84 28.99
CA ILE A 127 -3.48 2.56 28.58
C ILE A 127 -2.00 2.51 28.99
N THR A 128 -1.59 1.42 29.63
CA THR A 128 -0.19 1.21 30.01
C THR A 128 0.36 0.00 29.29
N TYR A 129 1.40 0.22 28.48
CA TYR A 129 2.18 -0.81 27.82
C TYR A 129 3.49 -1.02 28.58
N LYS A 130 3.78 -2.25 28.97
CA LYS A 130 5.06 -2.65 29.55
C LYS A 130 5.83 -3.49 28.55
N LEU A 131 6.98 -2.99 28.11
CA LEU A 131 7.81 -3.61 27.09
C LEU A 131 8.81 -4.58 27.72
N GLN A 132 9.17 -5.62 26.98
CA GLN A 132 10.27 -6.51 27.35
C GLN A 132 11.59 -5.71 27.41
N ASN A 133 12.37 -5.91 28.46
CA ASN A 133 13.63 -5.16 28.64
C ASN A 133 14.63 -5.39 27.52
N GLN A 134 14.66 -6.60 26.96
CA GLN A 134 15.55 -6.99 25.86
C GLN A 134 15.06 -6.53 24.48
N ALA A 135 13.82 -6.04 24.37
CA ALA A 135 13.29 -5.58 23.07
C ALA A 135 14.13 -4.43 22.52
N SER A 136 14.71 -4.65 21.35
CA SER A 136 15.65 -3.72 20.72
C SER A 136 15.58 -3.78 19.20
N TRP A 137 15.90 -2.70 18.56
CA TRP A 137 16.14 -2.67 17.13
C TRP A 137 17.41 -3.44 16.76
N SER A 138 17.55 -3.83 15.50
CA SER A 138 18.67 -4.65 15.03
C SER A 138 20.03 -3.94 15.07
N ASP A 139 20.08 -2.63 15.27
CA ASP A 139 21.30 -1.86 15.54
C ASP A 139 21.69 -1.84 17.04
N GLY A 140 20.78 -2.28 17.90
CA GLY A 140 20.96 -2.33 19.35
C GLY A 140 20.28 -1.20 20.10
N ALA A 141 19.65 -0.23 19.42
CA ALA A 141 18.84 0.78 20.07
C ALA A 141 17.61 0.13 20.75
N PRO A 142 17.22 0.53 21.97
CA PRO A 142 16.05 -0.04 22.63
C PRO A 142 14.76 0.35 21.90
N ILE A 143 13.81 -0.58 21.76
CA ILE A 143 12.43 -0.24 21.45
C ILE A 143 11.82 0.34 22.73
N ALA A 144 11.33 1.59 22.65
CA ALA A 144 11.00 2.38 23.84
C ALA A 144 9.83 3.35 23.56
N ALA A 145 9.38 4.04 24.61
CA ALA A 145 8.29 5.03 24.55
C ALA A 145 8.49 6.11 23.48
N GLU A 146 9.75 6.39 23.11
CA GLU A 146 10.06 7.36 22.05
C GLU A 146 9.53 6.90 20.68
N ASP A 147 9.53 5.59 20.39
CA ASP A 147 8.99 5.06 19.13
C ASP A 147 7.46 5.21 19.09
N PHE A 148 6.78 5.03 20.23
CA PHE A 148 5.34 5.26 20.39
C PHE A 148 5.00 6.74 20.21
N ARG A 149 5.74 7.63 20.90
CA ARG A 149 5.53 9.07 20.80
C ARG A 149 5.77 9.56 19.38
N TYR A 150 6.84 9.08 18.74
CA TYR A 150 7.15 9.41 17.35
C TYR A 150 6.00 9.02 16.42
N LEU A 151 5.54 7.76 16.47
CA LEU A 151 4.45 7.29 15.62
C LEU A 151 3.18 8.11 15.84
N TRP A 152 2.78 8.33 17.10
CA TRP A 152 1.64 9.19 17.41
C TRP A 152 1.73 10.55 16.75
N GLN A 153 2.85 11.26 16.94
CA GLN A 153 3.06 12.60 16.38
C GLN A 153 2.98 12.57 14.84
N GLN A 154 3.57 11.56 14.20
CA GLN A 154 3.50 11.46 12.76
C GLN A 154 2.07 11.19 12.28
N MET A 155 1.34 10.29 12.91
CA MET A 155 -0.05 9.97 12.54
C MET A 155 -1.00 11.16 12.61
N ILE A 156 -0.75 12.11 13.48
CA ILE A 156 -1.63 13.30 13.62
C ILE A 156 -1.15 14.53 12.83
N THR A 157 0.09 14.55 12.34
CA THR A 157 0.68 15.75 11.71
C THR A 157 1.11 15.55 10.26
N GLN A 158 1.22 14.29 9.78
CA GLN A 158 1.68 14.04 8.42
C GLN A 158 0.51 13.88 7.44
N PRO A 159 0.61 14.44 6.23
CA PRO A 159 -0.40 14.23 5.20
C PRO A 159 -0.38 12.80 4.66
N GLY A 160 -1.52 12.33 4.17
CA GLY A 160 -1.63 11.02 3.54
C GLY A 160 -1.50 9.82 4.47
N VAL A 161 -1.62 10.01 5.79
CA VAL A 161 -1.71 8.89 6.74
C VAL A 161 -3.07 8.19 6.63
N VAL A 162 -3.08 6.90 6.94
CA VAL A 162 -4.31 6.10 7.00
C VAL A 162 -4.96 6.20 8.37
N ASP A 163 -6.25 6.36 8.41
CA ASP A 163 -7.17 6.24 9.56
C ASP A 163 -6.66 6.76 10.93
N PRO A 164 -6.27 8.05 11.06
CA PRO A 164 -5.61 8.59 12.26
C PRO A 164 -6.56 8.93 13.41
N ALA A 165 -7.87 8.65 13.35
CA ALA A 165 -8.84 9.14 14.34
C ALA A 165 -8.55 8.65 15.76
N GLY A 166 -8.12 7.40 15.94
CA GLY A 166 -7.71 6.88 17.24
C GLY A 166 -6.51 7.62 17.84
N TYR A 167 -5.50 7.92 17.00
CA TYR A 167 -4.33 8.69 17.42
C TYR A 167 -4.68 10.14 17.80
N ARG A 168 -5.70 10.73 17.19
CA ARG A 168 -6.20 12.08 17.54
C ARG A 168 -6.88 12.15 18.90
N LEU A 169 -7.31 11.03 19.45
CA LEU A 169 -7.82 10.95 20.82
C LEU A 169 -6.70 10.91 21.87
N ILE A 170 -5.45 10.68 21.50
CA ILE A 170 -4.33 10.66 22.45
C ILE A 170 -4.04 12.08 22.93
N ALA A 171 -4.04 12.27 24.24
CA ALA A 171 -3.67 13.53 24.90
C ALA A 171 -2.18 13.57 25.23
N ASP A 172 -1.60 12.44 25.65
CA ASP A 172 -0.18 12.34 26.01
C ASP A 172 0.34 10.90 25.89
N VAL A 173 1.63 10.79 25.61
CA VAL A 173 2.42 9.55 25.64
C VAL A 173 3.59 9.74 26.58
N ALA A 174 3.44 9.32 27.83
CA ALA A 174 4.46 9.43 28.87
C ALA A 174 5.37 8.20 28.90
N SER A 175 6.60 8.41 29.38
CA SER A 175 7.67 7.42 29.48
C SER A 175 8.12 7.25 30.91
N SER A 176 8.29 5.99 31.35
CA SER A 176 8.91 5.67 32.63
C SER A 176 9.74 4.37 32.53
N GLU A 177 10.42 4.01 33.60
CA GLU A 177 11.25 2.80 33.67
C GLU A 177 12.27 2.69 32.53
N GLY A 178 12.97 3.80 32.23
CA GLY A 178 13.97 3.84 31.14
C GLY A 178 13.37 3.68 29.74
N GLY A 179 12.11 4.10 29.56
CA GLY A 179 11.41 4.00 28.28
C GLY A 179 10.67 2.67 28.07
N LYS A 180 10.72 1.74 29.03
CA LYS A 180 10.10 0.42 28.90
C LYS A 180 8.66 0.36 29.42
N THR A 181 8.20 1.41 30.08
CA THR A 181 6.78 1.59 30.42
C THR A 181 6.26 2.82 29.70
N VAL A 182 5.27 2.61 28.84
CA VAL A 182 4.61 3.64 28.02
C VAL A 182 3.20 3.84 28.55
N THR A 183 2.89 5.05 29.00
CA THR A 183 1.56 5.41 29.49
C THR A 183 0.91 6.35 28.49
N VAL A 184 -0.18 5.90 27.88
CA VAL A 184 -0.95 6.65 26.89
C VAL A 184 -2.23 7.15 27.53
N THR A 185 -2.36 8.47 27.68
CA THR A 185 -3.55 9.12 28.19
C THR A 185 -4.40 9.61 27.02
N MET A 186 -5.69 9.33 27.04
CA MET A 186 -6.61 9.66 25.97
C MET A 186 -7.71 10.62 26.43
N ASN A 187 -8.24 11.42 25.52
CA ASN A 187 -9.34 12.37 25.73
C ASN A 187 -10.72 11.69 25.89
N GLY A 188 -10.76 10.36 25.92
CA GLY A 188 -11.97 9.57 26.13
C GLY A 188 -11.73 8.09 25.84
N PRO A 189 -12.71 7.23 26.15
CA PRO A 189 -12.63 5.81 25.84
C PRO A 189 -12.40 5.56 24.34
N TYR A 190 -11.59 4.55 24.02
CA TYR A 190 -11.33 4.11 22.65
C TYR A 190 -11.23 2.58 22.63
N PRO A 191 -12.29 1.85 22.30
CA PRO A 191 -12.33 0.39 22.34
C PRO A 191 -11.32 -0.28 21.39
N ALA A 192 -11.04 0.34 20.23
CA ALA A 192 -10.08 -0.17 19.26
C ALA A 192 -8.61 0.14 19.62
N TRP A 193 -8.30 0.46 20.88
CA TRP A 193 -6.96 0.84 21.34
C TRP A 193 -5.87 -0.20 21.05
N ARG A 194 -6.22 -1.47 20.84
CA ARG A 194 -5.28 -2.52 20.48
C ARG A 194 -4.77 -2.39 19.05
N GLU A 195 -5.44 -1.63 18.20
CA GLU A 195 -4.99 -1.30 16.85
C GLU A 195 -3.95 -0.18 16.83
N LEU A 196 -3.84 0.60 17.93
CA LEU A 196 -2.82 1.64 18.05
C LEU A 196 -1.41 1.05 18.13
N PHE A 197 -0.47 1.79 17.58
CA PHE A 197 0.97 1.48 17.62
C PHE A 197 1.37 0.17 16.94
N THR A 198 0.54 -0.36 16.05
CA THR A 198 0.96 -1.42 15.12
C THR A 198 2.11 -0.89 14.25
N ASP A 199 3.03 -1.78 13.87
CA ASP A 199 4.16 -1.48 13.01
C ASP A 199 4.96 -0.25 13.46
N LEU A 200 5.46 -0.28 14.70
CA LEU A 200 6.30 0.78 15.27
C LEU A 200 7.51 1.05 14.37
N LEU A 201 7.82 2.33 14.21
CA LEU A 201 8.92 2.79 13.38
C LEU A 201 10.14 3.20 14.23
N PRO A 202 11.38 3.01 13.73
CA PRO A 202 12.61 3.35 14.46
C PRO A 202 12.80 4.86 14.57
N SER A 203 12.24 5.47 15.62
CA SER A 203 12.23 6.91 15.83
C SER A 203 13.62 7.54 15.81
N HIS A 204 14.61 6.86 16.40
CA HIS A 204 16.00 7.33 16.49
C HIS A 204 16.68 7.50 15.12
N LEU A 205 16.17 6.83 14.08
CA LEU A 205 16.67 7.00 12.71
C LEU A 205 15.83 7.98 11.91
N LEU A 206 14.51 7.95 12.09
CA LEU A 206 13.60 8.65 11.19
C LEU A 206 13.39 10.12 11.56
N LYS A 207 13.47 10.46 12.86
CA LYS A 207 13.15 11.82 13.34
C LYS A 207 14.04 12.92 12.77
N ASP A 208 15.32 12.61 12.53
CA ASP A 208 16.32 13.57 12.07
C ASP A 208 16.58 13.47 10.55
N GLN A 209 15.87 12.61 9.83
CA GLN A 209 16.01 12.48 8.39
C GLN A 209 15.07 13.45 7.65
N PRO A 210 15.54 14.15 6.63
CA PRO A 210 14.68 14.96 5.78
C PRO A 210 13.56 14.11 5.15
N GLY A 211 12.30 14.42 5.47
CA GLY A 211 11.15 13.62 5.05
C GLY A 211 11.09 12.22 5.67
N GLY A 212 11.66 12.04 6.88
CA GLY A 212 11.86 10.74 7.52
C GLY A 212 10.63 9.81 7.51
N PHE A 213 9.46 10.30 7.94
CA PHE A 213 8.24 9.50 7.93
C PHE A 213 7.72 9.22 6.51
N GLN A 214 7.83 10.20 5.61
CA GLN A 214 7.25 10.14 4.27
C GLN A 214 8.13 9.37 3.27
N ARG A 215 9.46 9.54 3.33
CA ARG A 215 10.36 9.12 2.26
C ARG A 215 11.48 8.18 2.70
N ALA A 216 11.81 8.12 3.99
CA ALA A 216 12.95 7.33 4.46
C ALA A 216 12.78 5.82 4.26
N LEU A 217 11.53 5.34 4.21
CA LEU A 217 11.22 3.93 3.96
C LEU A 217 10.76 3.67 2.50
N ALA A 218 11.06 4.56 1.56
CA ALA A 218 10.81 4.32 0.14
C ALA A 218 11.69 3.18 -0.39
N VAL A 219 11.17 2.39 -1.33
CA VAL A 219 11.93 1.30 -2.00
C VAL A 219 13.13 1.87 -2.74
N GLU A 220 12.94 3.01 -3.43
CA GLU A 220 14.04 3.68 -4.11
C GLU A 220 14.68 4.73 -3.21
N ARG A 221 15.98 4.62 -2.97
CA ARG A 221 16.80 5.59 -2.21
C ARG A 221 16.40 5.76 -0.74
N GLY A 222 15.68 4.79 -0.18
CA GLY A 222 15.34 4.81 1.24
C GLY A 222 16.49 4.38 2.15
N LEU A 223 16.30 4.53 3.47
CA LEU A 223 17.27 4.08 4.49
C LEU A 223 17.54 2.58 4.44
N ILE A 224 16.62 1.81 3.89
CA ILE A 224 16.73 0.34 3.82
C ILE A 224 17.92 -0.11 3.00
N ASP A 225 18.26 0.61 1.92
CA ASP A 225 19.44 0.30 1.12
C ASP A 225 20.76 0.58 1.85
N GLN A 226 20.74 1.44 2.85
CA GLN A 226 21.94 1.87 3.56
C GLN A 226 22.09 1.23 4.94
N ASN A 227 20.98 1.02 5.64
CA ASN A 227 20.99 0.48 6.99
C ASN A 227 19.64 -0.22 7.30
N PRO A 228 19.47 -1.48 6.95
CA PRO A 228 18.22 -2.21 7.13
C PRO A 228 17.96 -2.49 8.61
N ILE A 229 17.24 -1.60 9.27
CA ILE A 229 16.86 -1.71 10.69
C ILE A 229 15.54 -2.46 10.82
N SER A 230 15.47 -3.32 11.81
CA SER A 230 14.29 -4.12 12.14
C SER A 230 14.15 -4.31 13.64
N GLY A 231 12.91 -4.29 14.12
CA GLY A 231 12.49 -4.80 15.42
C GLY A 231 11.72 -6.13 15.31
N GLY A 232 11.70 -6.75 14.13
CA GLY A 232 11.05 -8.03 13.85
C GLY A 232 12.04 -9.18 13.68
N GLN A 233 11.50 -10.36 13.34
CA GLN A 233 12.28 -11.59 13.14
C GLN A 233 13.06 -11.62 11.82
N PHE A 234 12.71 -10.73 10.89
CA PHE A 234 13.41 -10.52 9.62
C PHE A 234 13.81 -9.05 9.48
N ARG A 235 14.78 -8.80 8.62
CA ARG A 235 15.14 -7.45 8.17
C ARG A 235 15.24 -7.42 6.65
N VAL A 236 14.96 -6.29 6.04
CA VAL A 236 15.16 -6.11 4.60
C VAL A 236 16.66 -6.09 4.34
N LYS A 237 17.15 -7.06 3.60
CA LYS A 237 18.55 -7.12 3.19
C LYS A 237 18.79 -6.29 1.94
N GLN A 238 17.85 -6.35 1.01
CA GLN A 238 17.92 -5.66 -0.27
C GLN A 238 16.51 -5.48 -0.83
N ALA A 239 16.24 -4.32 -1.40
CA ALA A 239 15.11 -4.06 -2.26
C ALA A 239 15.66 -3.63 -3.63
N ASP A 240 15.27 -4.33 -4.69
CA ASP A 240 15.74 -4.09 -6.06
C ASP A 240 14.54 -3.77 -6.94
N SER A 241 14.32 -2.48 -7.20
CA SER A 241 13.21 -2.03 -8.06
C SER A 241 13.39 -2.44 -9.53
N GLY A 242 14.62 -2.62 -9.99
CA GLY A 242 14.89 -3.04 -11.36
C GLY A 242 14.58 -4.52 -11.61
N ARG A 243 14.73 -5.35 -10.59
CA ARG A 243 14.37 -6.78 -10.61
C ARG A 243 12.98 -7.04 -10.04
N GLU A 244 12.38 -6.05 -9.42
CA GLU A 244 11.13 -6.16 -8.65
C GLU A 244 11.21 -7.26 -7.58
N GLU A 245 12.28 -7.19 -6.75
CA GLU A 245 12.59 -8.17 -5.71
C GLU A 245 12.84 -7.48 -4.35
N ILE A 246 12.34 -8.10 -3.27
CA ILE A 246 12.70 -7.77 -1.90
C ILE A 246 13.26 -9.02 -1.25
N LEU A 247 14.51 -8.96 -0.85
CA LEU A 247 15.17 -10.01 -0.08
C LEU A 247 15.16 -9.66 1.40
N LEU A 248 14.45 -10.45 2.18
CA LEU A 248 14.48 -10.42 3.63
C LEU A 248 15.48 -11.48 4.12
N GLU A 249 16.23 -11.16 5.17
CA GLU A 249 17.05 -12.14 5.88
C GLU A 249 16.65 -12.19 7.34
N ARG A 250 16.88 -13.34 7.98
CA ARG A 250 16.65 -13.50 9.41
C ARG A 250 17.43 -12.44 10.20
N ASN A 251 16.76 -11.82 11.16
CA ASN A 251 17.38 -10.88 12.09
C ASN A 251 18.06 -11.67 13.22
N ASP A 252 19.36 -11.93 13.10
CA ASP A 252 20.13 -12.67 14.10
C ASP A 252 20.28 -11.91 15.45
N ARG A 253 19.88 -10.63 15.49
CA ARG A 253 19.81 -9.82 16.72
C ARG A 253 18.42 -9.76 17.34
N TYR A 254 17.45 -10.48 16.77
CA TYR A 254 16.12 -10.55 17.36
C TYR A 254 16.19 -11.20 18.74
N TRP A 255 15.63 -10.54 19.73
CA TRP A 255 15.71 -10.95 21.15
C TRP A 255 14.80 -12.12 21.52
N GLY A 256 13.78 -12.41 20.71
CA GLY A 256 12.84 -13.51 20.92
C GLY A 256 13.24 -14.77 20.17
N THR A 257 12.25 -15.62 19.88
CA THR A 257 12.48 -16.84 19.10
C THR A 257 12.88 -16.50 17.66
N PRO A 258 14.05 -16.96 17.18
CA PRO A 258 14.48 -16.71 15.81
C PRO A 258 13.55 -17.34 14.79
N ALA A 259 13.43 -16.70 13.60
CA ALA A 259 12.74 -17.31 12.48
C ALA A 259 13.42 -18.59 11.99
N ILE A 260 12.63 -19.53 11.48
CA ILE A 260 13.14 -20.79 10.91
C ILE A 260 13.80 -20.54 9.54
N PRO A 261 13.17 -19.81 8.57
CA PRO A 261 13.84 -19.52 7.32
C PRO A 261 15.02 -18.58 7.51
N ASP A 262 16.12 -18.82 6.80
CA ASP A 262 17.24 -17.87 6.77
C ASP A 262 16.89 -16.65 5.94
N GLN A 263 16.08 -16.83 4.88
CA GLN A 263 15.71 -15.77 3.93
C GLN A 263 14.29 -15.97 3.40
N ILE A 264 13.62 -14.85 3.11
CA ILE A 264 12.38 -14.80 2.32
C ILE A 264 12.64 -13.86 1.15
N LEU A 265 12.37 -14.34 -0.06
CA LEU A 265 12.46 -13.56 -1.28
C LEU A 265 11.07 -13.30 -1.83
N LEU A 266 10.61 -12.05 -1.76
CA LEU A 266 9.44 -11.60 -2.51
C LEU A 266 9.94 -11.20 -3.90
N ARG A 267 9.37 -11.77 -4.97
CA ARG A 267 9.75 -11.38 -6.33
C ARG A 267 8.56 -11.43 -7.26
N ARG A 268 8.60 -10.63 -8.31
CA ARG A 268 7.55 -10.63 -9.32
C ARG A 268 7.35 -12.01 -9.93
N GLY A 269 6.08 -12.48 -9.97
CA GLY A 269 5.69 -13.79 -10.49
C GLY A 269 5.68 -13.89 -12.02
N GLY A 270 5.68 -12.75 -12.70
CA GLY A 270 5.59 -12.68 -14.15
C GLY A 270 4.21 -13.04 -14.70
N THR A 271 4.14 -13.66 -15.87
CA THR A 271 2.89 -14.11 -16.47
C THR A 271 2.30 -15.32 -15.74
N ALA A 272 1.01 -15.57 -15.89
CA ALA A 272 0.34 -16.76 -15.30
C ALA A 272 1.07 -18.08 -15.64
N ALA A 273 1.60 -18.21 -16.86
CA ALA A 273 2.35 -19.40 -17.28
C ALA A 273 3.71 -19.49 -16.56
N GLN A 274 4.44 -18.37 -16.43
CA GLN A 274 5.70 -18.34 -15.69
C GLN A 274 5.51 -18.63 -14.21
N LEU A 275 4.46 -18.07 -13.60
CA LEU A 275 4.10 -18.34 -12.22
C LEU A 275 3.77 -19.82 -11.99
N ALA A 276 2.91 -20.41 -12.83
CA ALA A 276 2.57 -21.83 -12.75
C ALA A 276 3.81 -22.72 -12.90
N GLU A 277 4.71 -22.40 -13.81
CA GLU A 277 5.97 -23.12 -13.99
C GLU A 277 6.89 -22.99 -12.76
N SER A 278 7.05 -21.78 -12.21
CA SER A 278 7.83 -21.56 -10.99
C SER A 278 7.33 -22.38 -9.80
N LEU A 279 5.99 -22.45 -9.60
CA LEU A 279 5.40 -23.27 -8.54
C LEU A 279 5.55 -24.76 -8.81
N ARG A 280 5.42 -25.19 -10.06
CA ARG A 280 5.57 -26.59 -10.47
C ARG A 280 7.01 -27.10 -10.31
N THR A 281 7.99 -26.31 -10.63
CA THR A 281 9.42 -26.64 -10.48
C THR A 281 9.94 -26.47 -9.06
N GLY A 282 9.20 -25.71 -8.22
CA GLY A 282 9.59 -25.35 -6.87
C GLY A 282 10.63 -24.22 -6.82
N ASP A 283 10.76 -23.44 -7.89
CA ASP A 283 11.53 -22.20 -7.94
C ASP A 283 10.84 -21.09 -7.08
N ALA A 284 9.51 -21.04 -7.10
CA ALA A 284 8.71 -20.38 -6.08
C ALA A 284 7.99 -21.43 -5.23
N GLN A 285 7.90 -21.22 -3.93
CA GLN A 285 7.17 -22.10 -3.01
C GLN A 285 5.77 -21.60 -2.74
N MET A 286 5.56 -20.31 -2.90
CA MET A 286 4.32 -19.62 -2.58
C MET A 286 4.05 -18.51 -3.58
N ALA A 287 2.80 -18.06 -3.65
CA ALA A 287 2.40 -16.90 -4.44
C ALA A 287 1.25 -16.14 -3.75
N LEU A 288 1.23 -14.83 -3.95
CA LEU A 288 0.11 -13.94 -3.66
C LEU A 288 0.05 -12.93 -4.79
N VAL A 289 -0.84 -13.14 -5.74
CA VAL A 289 -0.90 -12.38 -6.99
C VAL A 289 -2.34 -12.10 -7.39
N HIS A 290 -2.57 -11.03 -8.16
CA HIS A 290 -3.85 -10.80 -8.79
C HIS A 290 -4.21 -11.92 -9.76
N GLY A 291 -5.48 -12.28 -9.81
CA GLY A 291 -5.94 -13.30 -10.73
C GLY A 291 -7.43 -13.55 -10.58
N GLY A 292 -7.99 -14.24 -11.55
CA GLY A 292 -9.37 -14.70 -11.56
C GLY A 292 -9.48 -16.22 -11.54
N VAL A 293 -10.66 -16.73 -11.87
CA VAL A 293 -10.98 -18.17 -11.91
C VAL A 293 -9.98 -18.96 -12.75
N ALA A 294 -9.54 -18.40 -13.89
CA ALA A 294 -8.60 -19.07 -14.79
C ALA A 294 -7.25 -19.31 -14.12
N LEU A 295 -6.66 -18.28 -13.49
CA LEU A 295 -5.39 -18.42 -12.78
C LEU A 295 -5.53 -19.39 -11.59
N GLN A 296 -6.55 -19.21 -10.76
CA GLN A 296 -6.78 -20.10 -9.62
C GLN A 296 -6.90 -21.57 -10.07
N SER A 297 -7.68 -21.84 -11.12
CA SER A 297 -7.85 -23.19 -11.66
C SER A 297 -6.54 -23.75 -12.22
N GLN A 298 -5.74 -22.92 -12.90
CA GLN A 298 -4.43 -23.31 -13.42
C GLN A 298 -3.47 -23.69 -12.29
N LEU A 299 -3.42 -22.90 -11.21
CA LEU A 299 -2.55 -23.17 -10.07
C LEU A 299 -3.03 -24.37 -9.25
N ALA A 300 -4.35 -24.53 -9.06
CA ALA A 300 -4.96 -25.66 -8.37
C ALA A 300 -4.76 -27.00 -9.13
N ALA A 301 -4.55 -26.96 -10.44
CA ALA A 301 -4.24 -28.14 -11.24
C ALA A 301 -2.79 -28.63 -11.06
N ILE A 302 -1.91 -27.84 -10.44
CA ILE A 302 -0.54 -28.27 -10.17
C ILE A 302 -0.55 -29.24 -8.98
N PRO A 303 -0.02 -30.47 -9.14
CA PRO A 303 0.05 -31.43 -8.05
C PRO A 303 0.75 -30.84 -6.82
N ALA A 304 0.16 -31.06 -5.65
CA ALA A 304 0.69 -30.60 -4.36
C ALA A 304 0.77 -29.06 -4.20
N VAL A 305 -0.06 -28.30 -4.92
CA VAL A 305 -0.28 -26.88 -4.70
C VAL A 305 -1.69 -26.65 -4.14
N ARG A 306 -1.79 -25.89 -3.05
CA ARG A 306 -3.05 -25.43 -2.46
C ARG A 306 -3.29 -23.99 -2.91
N THR A 307 -4.53 -23.61 -3.16
CA THR A 307 -4.91 -22.25 -3.54
C THR A 307 -6.07 -21.74 -2.71
N ALA A 308 -6.13 -20.43 -2.51
CA ALA A 308 -7.25 -19.70 -1.92
C ALA A 308 -7.40 -18.33 -2.58
N VAL A 309 -8.60 -17.78 -2.54
CA VAL A 309 -8.84 -16.36 -2.84
C VAL A 309 -8.79 -15.61 -1.54
N MET A 310 -8.06 -14.50 -1.51
CA MET A 310 -7.87 -13.68 -0.32
C MET A 310 -8.22 -12.22 -0.62
N ALA A 311 -9.11 -11.63 0.17
CA ALA A 311 -9.25 -10.19 0.22
C ALA A 311 -7.95 -9.58 0.77
N GLN A 312 -7.56 -8.43 0.22
CA GLN A 312 -6.40 -7.68 0.67
C GLN A 312 -6.84 -6.50 1.56
N ALA A 313 -5.97 -6.05 2.46
CA ALA A 313 -6.25 -4.98 3.40
C ALA A 313 -6.23 -3.59 2.74
N ARG A 314 -6.73 -3.48 1.53
CA ARG A 314 -6.83 -2.19 0.82
C ARG A 314 -8.04 -2.14 -0.09
N GLU A 315 -8.59 -0.94 -0.20
CA GLU A 315 -9.67 -0.63 -1.15
C GLU A 315 -9.33 0.61 -1.97
N MET A 316 -9.77 0.64 -3.22
CA MET A 316 -9.58 1.77 -4.12
C MET A 316 -10.81 2.64 -4.14
N GLN A 317 -10.59 3.96 -4.13
CA GLN A 317 -11.65 4.96 -4.25
C GLN A 317 -11.22 6.14 -5.10
N LEU A 318 -12.21 6.88 -5.59
CA LEU A 318 -12.05 8.23 -6.12
C LEU A 318 -12.71 9.20 -5.14
N ALA A 319 -11.90 10.07 -4.51
CA ALA A 319 -12.38 11.08 -3.58
C ALA A 319 -12.31 12.47 -4.20
N LEU A 320 -13.40 13.22 -4.15
CA LEU A 320 -13.49 14.60 -4.66
C LEU A 320 -13.00 15.60 -3.61
N ASN A 321 -12.22 16.58 -4.01
CA ASN A 321 -11.85 17.72 -3.17
C ASN A 321 -12.92 18.80 -3.24
N ALA A 322 -13.79 18.83 -2.25
CA ALA A 322 -14.97 19.71 -2.22
C ALA A 322 -14.74 21.02 -1.42
N ARG A 323 -13.49 21.33 -1.03
CA ARG A 323 -13.15 22.50 -0.21
C ARG A 323 -13.44 23.81 -0.93
N THR A 324 -13.19 23.86 -2.20
CA THR A 324 -13.27 25.08 -3.02
C THR A 324 -13.64 24.75 -4.47
N GLY A 325 -13.86 25.79 -5.27
CA GLY A 325 -14.11 25.64 -6.70
C GLY A 325 -15.48 25.06 -7.03
N GLU A 326 -15.56 24.42 -8.17
CA GLU A 326 -16.82 23.94 -8.73
C GLU A 326 -17.39 22.75 -7.94
N LEU A 327 -16.52 21.99 -7.29
CA LEU A 327 -16.90 20.84 -6.45
C LEU A 327 -17.42 21.22 -5.04
N ALA A 328 -17.44 22.52 -4.69
CA ALA A 328 -18.15 22.97 -3.49
C ALA A 328 -19.67 22.77 -3.62
N ASP A 329 -20.20 22.81 -4.86
CA ASP A 329 -21.61 22.55 -5.15
C ASP A 329 -21.89 21.03 -5.20
N VAL A 330 -22.77 20.56 -4.32
CA VAL A 330 -23.12 19.12 -4.23
C VAL A 330 -23.73 18.59 -5.53
N ARG A 331 -24.47 19.42 -6.28
CA ARG A 331 -25.05 19.01 -7.58
C ARG A 331 -23.97 18.68 -8.59
N VAL A 332 -22.87 19.47 -8.60
CA VAL A 332 -21.72 19.19 -9.47
C VAL A 332 -21.01 17.92 -9.05
N ARG A 333 -20.82 17.70 -7.74
CA ARG A 333 -20.22 16.45 -7.23
C ARG A 333 -21.05 15.24 -7.61
N HIS A 334 -22.38 15.30 -7.35
CA HIS A 334 -23.29 14.21 -7.67
C HIS A 334 -23.26 13.89 -9.17
N ALA A 335 -23.32 14.91 -10.01
CA ALA A 335 -23.24 14.73 -11.44
C ALA A 335 -21.92 14.11 -11.90
N VAL A 336 -20.78 14.60 -11.38
CA VAL A 336 -19.45 14.06 -11.71
C VAL A 336 -19.34 12.59 -11.36
N LEU A 337 -19.75 12.18 -10.14
CA LEU A 337 -19.69 10.77 -9.73
C LEU A 337 -20.67 9.90 -10.53
N SER A 338 -21.85 10.42 -10.88
CA SER A 338 -22.85 9.70 -11.68
C SER A 338 -22.39 9.43 -13.12
N LEU A 339 -21.52 10.28 -13.68
CA LEU A 339 -20.93 10.11 -15.01
C LEU A 339 -19.83 9.02 -15.05
N LEU A 340 -19.32 8.60 -13.90
CA LEU A 340 -18.32 7.56 -13.80
C LEU A 340 -18.97 6.16 -13.75
N ASP A 341 -18.34 5.18 -14.39
CA ASP A 341 -18.73 3.78 -14.31
C ASP A 341 -17.81 3.05 -13.32
N PRO A 342 -18.28 2.80 -12.07
CA PRO A 342 -17.45 2.15 -11.06
C PRO A 342 -17.08 0.71 -11.43
N ALA A 343 -17.89 0.01 -12.23
CA ALA A 343 -17.59 -1.36 -12.66
C ALA A 343 -16.41 -1.38 -13.66
N LEU A 344 -16.36 -0.41 -14.57
CA LEU A 344 -15.22 -0.27 -15.47
C LEU A 344 -13.96 0.14 -14.70
N LEU A 345 -14.07 1.08 -13.75
CA LEU A 345 -12.95 1.50 -12.92
C LEU A 345 -12.42 0.31 -12.07
N ALA A 346 -13.31 -0.51 -11.50
CA ALA A 346 -12.94 -1.70 -10.75
C ALA A 346 -12.23 -2.74 -11.64
N THR A 347 -12.72 -2.94 -12.87
CA THR A 347 -12.08 -3.85 -13.83
C THR A 347 -10.65 -3.42 -14.17
N VAL A 348 -10.44 -2.11 -14.34
CA VAL A 348 -9.10 -1.54 -14.60
C VAL A 348 -8.21 -1.67 -13.36
N GLY A 349 -8.75 -1.37 -12.17
CA GLY A 349 -8.03 -1.47 -10.90
C GLY A 349 -7.61 -2.90 -10.54
N ALA A 350 -8.47 -3.88 -10.82
CA ALA A 350 -8.18 -5.29 -10.58
C ALA A 350 -7.22 -5.91 -11.62
N GLN A 351 -6.94 -5.19 -12.69
CA GLN A 351 -6.17 -5.66 -13.85
C GLN A 351 -6.91 -6.71 -14.70
N THR A 352 -6.41 -6.99 -15.89
CA THR A 352 -7.09 -7.86 -16.84
C THR A 352 -7.19 -9.31 -16.34
N GLY A 353 -8.41 -9.86 -16.28
CA GLY A 353 -8.68 -11.23 -15.91
C GLY A 353 -8.66 -11.54 -14.41
N ALA A 354 -8.40 -10.53 -13.56
CA ALA A 354 -8.50 -10.66 -12.12
C ALA A 354 -9.95 -10.47 -11.62
N TRP A 355 -10.22 -10.91 -10.39
CA TRP A 355 -11.45 -10.56 -9.71
C TRP A 355 -11.42 -9.08 -9.31
N ALA A 356 -12.54 -8.41 -9.56
CA ALA A 356 -12.83 -7.10 -9.01
C ALA A 356 -13.93 -7.29 -7.95
N GLU A 357 -13.62 -7.08 -6.67
CA GLU A 357 -14.63 -7.11 -5.61
C GLU A 357 -15.18 -5.70 -5.41
N PRO A 358 -16.39 -5.38 -5.94
CA PRO A 358 -16.91 -4.02 -5.90
C PRO A 358 -17.21 -3.57 -4.46
N VAL A 359 -16.72 -2.42 -4.06
CA VAL A 359 -17.13 -1.77 -2.81
C VAL A 359 -18.40 -0.94 -3.07
N ARG A 360 -19.46 -1.24 -2.33
CA ARG A 360 -20.78 -0.62 -2.45
C ARG A 360 -21.29 -0.07 -1.12
N ALA A 361 -20.38 0.33 -0.25
CA ALA A 361 -20.66 1.04 0.99
C ALA A 361 -19.57 2.11 1.18
N GLN A 362 -19.86 3.14 1.97
CA GLN A 362 -18.94 4.25 2.20
C GLN A 362 -17.90 3.93 3.29
N VAL A 363 -18.26 3.08 4.24
CA VAL A 363 -17.42 2.80 5.42
C VAL A 363 -16.90 1.37 5.43
N LEU A 364 -17.76 0.38 5.24
CA LEU A 364 -17.39 -1.04 5.32
C LEU A 364 -16.89 -1.56 3.97
N SER A 365 -15.83 -2.35 4.01
CA SER A 365 -15.31 -3.09 2.86
C SER A 365 -15.99 -4.45 2.73
N PRO A 366 -16.05 -5.09 1.54
CA PRO A 366 -16.70 -6.38 1.33
C PRO A 366 -16.25 -7.50 2.27
N SER A 367 -15.00 -7.48 2.73
CA SER A 367 -14.48 -8.47 3.68
C SER A 367 -14.83 -8.20 5.13
N ASP A 368 -15.40 -7.03 5.46
CA ASP A 368 -15.71 -6.66 6.83
C ASP A 368 -16.96 -7.39 7.33
N PRO A 369 -16.96 -7.84 8.57
CA PRO A 369 -18.17 -8.37 9.20
C PRO A 369 -19.31 -7.34 9.19
N GLY A 370 -20.49 -7.77 8.75
CA GLY A 370 -21.66 -6.88 8.67
C GLY A 370 -21.70 -5.99 7.42
N TYR A 371 -20.77 -6.14 6.47
CA TYR A 371 -20.88 -5.46 5.19
C TYR A 371 -22.22 -5.73 4.52
N ALA A 372 -22.83 -4.67 4.03
CA ALA A 372 -23.99 -4.71 3.15
C ALA A 372 -23.85 -3.62 2.09
N PRO A 373 -24.24 -3.87 0.83
CA PRO A 373 -24.24 -2.85 -0.19
C PRO A 373 -25.30 -1.79 0.11
N THR A 374 -24.87 -0.55 0.29
CA THR A 374 -25.71 0.62 0.60
C THR A 374 -25.78 1.60 -0.57
N ALA A 375 -24.97 1.38 -1.62
CA ALA A 375 -24.92 2.25 -2.78
C ALA A 375 -26.31 2.41 -3.42
N PRO A 376 -26.79 3.65 -3.65
CA PRO A 376 -28.02 3.88 -4.39
C PRO A 376 -27.91 3.37 -5.83
N PRO A 377 -29.02 3.09 -6.51
CA PRO A 377 -29.03 2.80 -7.93
C PRO A 377 -28.32 3.92 -8.70
N ARG A 378 -27.50 3.55 -9.68
CA ARG A 378 -26.83 4.55 -10.52
C ARG A 378 -27.88 5.35 -11.30
N PRO A 379 -27.91 6.70 -11.17
CA PRO A 379 -28.86 7.51 -11.91
C PRO A 379 -28.53 7.46 -13.42
N PRO A 380 -29.55 7.67 -14.28
CA PRO A 380 -29.31 7.80 -15.71
C PRO A 380 -28.45 9.03 -16.01
N VAL A 381 -27.69 8.95 -17.10
CA VAL A 381 -26.75 10.03 -17.52
C VAL A 381 -27.46 11.37 -17.72
N GLU A 382 -28.71 11.34 -18.13
CA GLU A 382 -29.56 12.54 -18.34
C GLU A 382 -29.76 13.30 -17.02
N GLU A 383 -29.89 12.62 -15.91
CA GLU A 383 -30.02 13.23 -14.58
C GLU A 383 -28.72 13.95 -14.17
N ALA A 384 -27.57 13.37 -14.44
CA ALA A 384 -26.29 14.04 -14.24
C ALA A 384 -26.19 15.35 -15.04
N PHE A 385 -26.62 15.36 -16.29
CA PHE A 385 -26.66 16.58 -17.08
C PHE A 385 -27.72 17.59 -16.60
N ALA A 386 -28.85 17.13 -16.07
CA ALA A 386 -29.85 18.02 -15.47
C ALA A 386 -29.27 18.72 -14.20
N LEU A 387 -28.58 17.99 -13.33
CA LEU A 387 -27.91 18.58 -12.16
C LEU A 387 -26.84 19.60 -12.56
N LEU A 388 -26.06 19.33 -13.62
CA LEU A 388 -25.09 20.29 -14.14
C LEU A 388 -25.77 21.53 -14.72
N ALA A 389 -26.91 21.37 -15.41
CA ALA A 389 -27.70 22.49 -15.92
C ALA A 389 -28.27 23.34 -14.77
N GLU A 390 -28.78 22.73 -13.70
CA GLU A 390 -29.22 23.43 -12.48
C GLU A 390 -28.09 24.17 -11.79
N ALA A 391 -26.86 23.64 -11.86
CA ALA A 391 -25.65 24.29 -11.36
C ALA A 391 -25.14 25.40 -12.31
N GLY A 392 -25.78 25.58 -13.47
CA GLY A 392 -25.50 26.63 -14.46
C GLY A 392 -24.56 26.22 -15.60
N TYR A 393 -24.28 24.92 -15.76
CA TYR A 393 -23.45 24.42 -16.86
C TYR A 393 -24.32 24.04 -18.06
N GLY A 394 -23.97 24.58 -19.23
CA GLY A 394 -24.57 24.22 -20.51
C GLY A 394 -23.53 23.67 -21.48
N ARG A 395 -23.96 22.96 -22.50
CA ARG A 395 -23.06 22.58 -23.61
C ARG A 395 -22.68 23.79 -24.41
N ALA A 396 -21.42 24.00 -24.70
CA ALA A 396 -20.92 25.07 -25.53
C ALA A 396 -21.64 25.04 -26.92
N PRO A 397 -21.89 26.20 -27.56
CA PRO A 397 -22.43 26.26 -28.90
C PRO A 397 -21.63 25.42 -29.90
N GLU A 398 -22.29 24.83 -30.87
CA GLU A 398 -21.64 24.08 -31.93
C GLU A 398 -20.73 25.02 -32.73
N PRO A 399 -19.45 24.73 -32.92
CA PRO A 399 -18.63 25.53 -33.81
C PRO A 399 -19.21 25.44 -35.23
N PRO A 400 -19.15 26.51 -36.05
CA PRO A 400 -19.64 26.49 -37.43
C PRO A 400 -19.01 25.30 -38.17
N GLN A 401 -19.86 24.41 -38.70
CA GLN A 401 -19.38 23.25 -39.44
C GLN A 401 -18.67 23.74 -40.72
N GLY A 402 -17.35 23.63 -40.74
CA GLY A 402 -16.56 23.76 -41.94
C GLY A 402 -16.77 22.52 -42.81
N ASN A 403 -17.16 22.72 -44.08
CA ASN A 403 -17.33 21.67 -45.09
C ASN A 403 -16.00 21.00 -45.49
N SER A 404 -15.26 20.39 -44.52
CA SER A 404 -14.07 19.59 -44.82
C SER A 404 -14.42 18.11 -44.75
N PRO A 405 -14.16 17.32 -45.79
CA PRO A 405 -14.51 15.90 -45.85
C PRO A 405 -13.66 15.00 -44.95
N THR A 406 -12.75 15.56 -44.16
CA THR A 406 -11.84 14.88 -43.24
C THR A 406 -12.00 15.39 -41.81
N SER A 407 -13.24 15.57 -41.33
CA SER A 407 -13.44 15.89 -39.92
C SER A 407 -13.13 14.67 -39.04
N PRO A 408 -12.29 14.81 -38.01
CA PRO A 408 -12.18 13.80 -36.95
C PRO A 408 -13.56 13.58 -36.32
N ALA A 409 -13.75 12.39 -35.70
CA ALA A 409 -15.02 12.09 -35.02
C ALA A 409 -15.43 13.24 -34.10
N PRO A 410 -16.74 13.60 -34.06
CA PRO A 410 -17.20 14.75 -33.29
C PRO A 410 -16.80 14.56 -31.80
N GLN A 411 -15.94 15.46 -31.32
CA GLN A 411 -15.59 15.50 -29.91
C GLN A 411 -16.81 15.97 -29.10
N PRO A 412 -17.00 15.42 -27.88
CA PRO A 412 -18.09 15.86 -27.02
C PRO A 412 -17.97 17.36 -26.74
N ARG A 413 -19.09 18.08 -26.88
CA ARG A 413 -19.09 19.52 -26.63
C ARG A 413 -18.80 19.84 -25.17
N PRO A 414 -17.85 20.76 -24.88
CA PRO A 414 -17.50 21.12 -23.53
C PRO A 414 -18.70 21.62 -22.71
N LEU A 415 -18.77 21.24 -21.45
CA LEU A 415 -19.69 21.80 -20.47
C LEU A 415 -19.10 23.09 -19.92
N ALA A 416 -19.85 24.20 -20.01
CA ALA A 416 -19.36 25.51 -19.60
C ALA A 416 -20.42 26.30 -18.82
N LYS A 417 -19.95 27.12 -17.88
CA LYS A 417 -20.72 28.07 -17.07
C LYS A 417 -20.09 29.45 -17.25
N ASN A 418 -20.87 30.43 -17.69
CA ASN A 418 -20.39 31.80 -17.97
C ASN A 418 -19.13 31.83 -18.87
N GLY A 419 -19.08 30.98 -19.90
CA GLY A 419 -17.94 30.87 -20.81
C GLY A 419 -16.72 30.13 -20.28
N LYS A 420 -16.72 29.69 -19.02
CA LYS A 420 -15.64 28.89 -18.40
C LYS A 420 -15.99 27.41 -18.45
N THR A 421 -15.15 26.60 -19.08
CA THR A 421 -15.30 25.16 -19.15
C THR A 421 -15.18 24.54 -17.77
N LEU A 422 -16.01 23.52 -17.49
CA LEU A 422 -15.85 22.69 -16.29
C LEU A 422 -14.58 21.83 -16.44
N THR A 423 -13.60 22.11 -15.60
CA THR A 423 -12.32 21.40 -15.59
C THR A 423 -12.19 20.54 -14.32
N LEU A 424 -11.55 19.38 -14.43
CA LEU A 424 -11.26 18.50 -13.30
C LEU A 424 -9.84 17.95 -13.40
N ARG A 425 -9.05 18.13 -12.34
CA ARG A 425 -7.68 17.61 -12.23
C ARG A 425 -7.68 16.44 -11.25
N ILE A 426 -7.48 15.23 -11.77
CA ILE A 426 -7.48 14.00 -10.99
C ILE A 426 -6.04 13.67 -10.61
N GLY A 427 -5.73 13.67 -9.31
CA GLY A 427 -4.43 13.29 -8.78
C GLY A 427 -4.32 11.77 -8.63
N ALA A 428 -3.15 11.24 -8.94
CA ALA A 428 -2.72 9.89 -8.61
C ALA A 428 -1.28 9.94 -8.09
N VAL A 429 -0.93 8.99 -7.21
CA VAL A 429 0.43 8.89 -6.66
C VAL A 429 1.40 8.47 -7.77
N ASP A 430 2.55 9.12 -7.86
CA ASP A 430 3.63 8.72 -8.76
C ASP A 430 4.11 7.31 -8.41
N LYS A 431 4.55 6.56 -9.43
CA LYS A 431 5.01 5.17 -9.31
C LYS A 431 3.94 4.15 -8.87
N ASP A 432 2.68 4.53 -8.82
CA ASP A 432 1.56 3.59 -8.70
C ASP A 432 0.82 3.47 -10.05
N PRO A 433 1.18 2.50 -10.89
CA PRO A 433 0.60 2.36 -12.22
C PRO A 433 -0.89 2.01 -12.17
N THR A 434 -1.37 1.38 -11.11
CA THR A 434 -2.77 0.97 -10.96
C THR A 434 -3.68 2.16 -10.70
N THR A 435 -3.34 3.01 -9.73
CA THR A 435 -4.10 4.24 -9.47
C THR A 435 -4.05 5.19 -10.65
N LEU A 436 -2.90 5.28 -11.35
CA LEU A 436 -2.75 6.08 -12.55
C LEU A 436 -3.65 5.58 -13.71
N ALA A 437 -3.75 4.26 -13.92
CA ALA A 437 -4.62 3.68 -14.95
C ALA A 437 -6.10 3.97 -14.66
N VAL A 438 -6.54 3.82 -13.40
CA VAL A 438 -7.90 4.13 -12.98
C VAL A 438 -8.19 5.64 -13.11
N ALA A 439 -7.26 6.52 -12.72
CA ALA A 439 -7.40 7.96 -12.87
C ALA A 439 -7.53 8.37 -14.34
N ASN A 440 -6.75 7.78 -15.25
CA ASN A 440 -6.86 8.02 -16.68
C ASN A 440 -8.21 7.54 -17.23
N THR A 441 -8.69 6.38 -16.81
CA THR A 441 -10.00 5.85 -17.21
C THR A 441 -11.13 6.75 -16.71
N ALA A 442 -11.05 7.25 -15.48
CA ALA A 442 -12.03 8.21 -14.98
C ALA A 442 -12.00 9.53 -15.77
N ALA A 443 -10.81 10.04 -16.08
CA ALA A 443 -10.67 11.24 -16.92
C ALA A 443 -11.24 11.03 -18.32
N ASP A 444 -11.06 9.87 -18.95
CA ASP A 444 -11.62 9.54 -20.26
C ASP A 444 -13.15 9.52 -20.24
N GLN A 445 -13.76 8.95 -19.20
CA GLN A 445 -15.22 8.95 -19.04
C GLN A 445 -15.75 10.39 -18.91
N LEU A 446 -15.11 11.21 -18.07
CA LEU A 446 -15.49 12.61 -17.88
C LEU A 446 -15.31 13.44 -19.14
N ARG A 447 -14.21 13.24 -19.89
CA ARG A 447 -14.01 13.90 -21.19
C ARG A 447 -15.09 13.51 -22.21
N SER A 448 -15.50 12.25 -22.21
CA SER A 448 -16.59 11.77 -23.05
C SER A 448 -17.94 12.43 -22.72
N ALA A 449 -18.11 12.90 -21.48
CA ALA A 449 -19.28 13.67 -21.05
C ALA A 449 -19.15 15.18 -21.35
N GLY A 450 -17.98 15.67 -21.77
CA GLY A 450 -17.72 17.09 -22.07
C GLY A 450 -17.11 17.87 -20.91
N ILE A 451 -16.58 17.18 -19.87
CA ILE A 451 -15.79 17.78 -18.79
C ILE A 451 -14.32 17.74 -19.20
N ASP A 452 -13.59 18.85 -19.07
CA ASP A 452 -12.16 18.89 -19.35
C ASP A 452 -11.38 18.29 -18.18
N ALA A 453 -11.22 16.96 -18.22
CA ALA A 453 -10.55 16.20 -17.18
C ALA A 453 -9.09 15.88 -17.54
N THR A 454 -8.18 16.14 -16.62
CA THR A 454 -6.74 15.87 -16.76
C THR A 454 -6.24 15.06 -15.56
N VAL A 455 -5.18 14.27 -15.76
CA VAL A 455 -4.54 13.49 -14.68
C VAL A 455 -3.23 14.15 -14.30
N ARG A 456 -2.99 14.26 -13.00
CA ARG A 456 -1.74 14.72 -12.39
C ARG A 456 -1.09 13.58 -11.62
N ASN A 457 0.10 13.22 -12.03
CA ASN A 457 0.93 12.21 -11.36
C ASN A 457 1.91 12.92 -10.43
N LEU A 458 1.76 12.73 -9.11
CA LEU A 458 2.42 13.55 -8.09
C LEU A 458 3.02 12.69 -6.98
N PRO A 459 4.13 13.14 -6.35
CA PRO A 459 4.60 12.56 -5.10
C PRO A 459 3.51 12.55 -4.03
N ALA A 460 3.44 11.50 -3.22
CA ALA A 460 2.35 11.30 -2.27
C ALA A 460 2.23 12.44 -1.23
N ASP A 461 3.35 12.91 -0.70
CA ASP A 461 3.39 13.99 0.28
C ASP A 461 2.93 15.34 -0.30
N GLU A 462 3.17 15.59 -1.59
CA GLU A 462 2.66 16.75 -2.30
C GLU A 462 1.16 16.58 -2.59
N LEU A 463 0.76 15.42 -3.12
CA LEU A 463 -0.62 15.12 -3.49
C LEU A 463 -1.60 15.25 -2.31
N TYR A 464 -1.32 14.54 -1.20
CA TYR A 464 -2.17 14.54 -0.01
C TYR A 464 -1.97 15.75 0.92
N GLY A 465 -0.89 16.51 0.72
CA GLY A 465 -0.56 17.72 1.45
C GLY A 465 -0.93 18.98 0.69
N LYS A 466 0.09 19.59 0.10
CA LYS A 466 -0.02 20.91 -0.53
C LYS A 466 -1.02 20.96 -1.68
N ASP A 467 -0.95 20.02 -2.63
CA ASP A 467 -1.80 20.06 -3.82
C ASP A 467 -3.29 19.88 -3.50
N LEU A 468 -3.60 19.03 -2.51
CA LEU A 468 -4.96 18.87 -2.01
C LEU A 468 -5.48 20.15 -1.35
N LEU A 469 -4.68 20.76 -0.46
CA LEU A 469 -5.09 21.93 0.31
C LEU A 469 -5.17 23.21 -0.54
N ASP A 470 -4.23 23.39 -1.47
CA ASP A 470 -4.20 24.52 -2.41
C ASP A 470 -5.26 24.40 -3.52
N GLY A 471 -6.00 23.26 -3.57
CA GLY A 471 -7.00 23.00 -4.60
C GLY A 471 -6.39 22.92 -6.00
N THR A 472 -5.15 22.45 -6.12
CA THR A 472 -4.52 22.21 -7.44
C THR A 472 -4.85 20.81 -7.97
N VAL A 473 -5.47 19.97 -7.16
CA VAL A 473 -6.17 18.73 -7.52
C VAL A 473 -7.63 18.80 -7.08
N ASP A 474 -8.53 18.36 -7.95
CA ASP A 474 -9.98 18.38 -7.73
C ASP A 474 -10.52 17.00 -7.31
N ALA A 475 -9.77 15.95 -7.59
CA ALA A 475 -10.07 14.58 -7.15
C ALA A 475 -8.77 13.79 -6.95
N ILE A 476 -8.83 12.73 -6.14
CA ILE A 476 -7.71 11.79 -5.95
C ILE A 476 -8.25 10.37 -6.16
N VAL A 477 -7.58 9.60 -7.03
CA VAL A 477 -7.69 8.14 -7.09
C VAL A 477 -6.59 7.57 -6.21
N GLY A 478 -6.95 6.78 -5.22
CA GLY A 478 -5.98 6.24 -4.26
C GLY A 478 -6.49 5.03 -3.50
N TRP A 479 -5.58 4.44 -2.75
CA TRP A 479 -5.84 3.33 -1.86
C TRP A 479 -6.17 3.82 -0.45
N GLU A 480 -7.13 3.16 0.18
CA GLU A 480 -7.45 3.25 1.60
C GLU A 480 -7.24 1.89 2.26
N ARG A 481 -7.01 1.88 3.55
CA ARG A 481 -6.88 0.64 4.30
C ARG A 481 -8.24 -0.01 4.54
N ALA A 482 -8.32 -1.33 4.45
CA ALA A 482 -9.50 -2.14 4.75
C ALA A 482 -9.25 -3.04 5.96
N GLY A 483 -10.33 -3.42 6.66
CA GLY A 483 -10.29 -4.42 7.73
C GLY A 483 -9.92 -3.89 9.13
N GLU A 484 -9.86 -2.58 9.32
CA GLU A 484 -9.70 -1.94 10.63
C GLU A 484 -11.04 -1.57 11.27
N ASP A 485 -11.01 -1.05 12.50
CA ASP A 485 -12.21 -0.64 13.21
C ASP A 485 -13.07 0.34 12.41
N ALA A 486 -14.34 0.00 12.24
CA ALA A 486 -15.27 0.75 11.39
C ALA A 486 -15.55 2.17 11.90
N ALA A 487 -15.59 2.37 13.23
CA ALA A 487 -15.79 3.69 13.81
C ALA A 487 -14.58 4.59 13.58
N THR A 488 -13.37 4.01 13.64
CA THR A 488 -12.12 4.70 13.33
C THR A 488 -12.07 5.14 11.86
N ARG A 489 -12.46 4.26 10.93
CA ARG A 489 -12.57 4.60 9.50
C ARG A 489 -13.60 5.70 9.25
N LEU A 490 -14.81 5.57 9.83
CA LEU A 490 -15.86 6.58 9.71
C LEU A 490 -15.37 7.95 10.20
N ALA A 491 -14.76 8.00 11.39
CA ALA A 491 -14.24 9.24 11.97
C ALA A 491 -13.07 9.84 11.17
N SER A 492 -12.17 8.99 10.67
CA SER A 492 -11.00 9.42 9.91
C SER A 492 -11.35 10.00 8.54
N ARG A 493 -12.28 9.35 7.83
CA ARG A 493 -12.56 9.67 6.42
C ARG A 493 -13.66 10.73 6.27
N TYR A 494 -14.61 10.81 7.22
CA TYR A 494 -15.80 11.65 7.11
C TYR A 494 -16.01 12.62 8.28
N GLY A 495 -15.22 12.50 9.35
CA GLY A 495 -15.25 13.44 10.46
C GLY A 495 -14.96 14.88 10.00
N CYS A 496 -15.55 15.84 10.72
CA CYS A 496 -15.35 17.24 10.47
C CYS A 496 -13.89 17.65 10.79
N PRO A 497 -13.32 18.60 10.03
CA PRO A 497 -11.98 19.10 10.34
C PRO A 497 -11.94 19.73 11.75
N PRO A 498 -10.81 19.66 12.45
CA PRO A 498 -10.64 20.30 13.76
C PRO A 498 -11.01 21.78 13.69
N PRO A 499 -11.69 22.32 14.73
CA PRO A 499 -12.02 23.74 14.78
C PRO A 499 -10.75 24.60 14.75
N PRO A 500 -10.83 25.88 14.33
CA PRO A 500 -9.72 26.81 14.44
C PRO A 500 -9.25 26.88 15.88
N ALA A 501 -7.92 26.98 16.09
CA ALA A 501 -7.38 27.18 17.43
C ALA A 501 -7.99 28.44 18.07
N PRO A 502 -8.42 28.38 19.34
CA PRO A 502 -8.94 29.55 20.02
C PRO A 502 -7.85 30.65 20.08
N PRO A 503 -8.22 31.92 19.96
CA PRO A 503 -7.26 33.04 19.93
C PRO A 503 -6.47 33.22 21.23
N THR A 504 -6.85 32.55 22.30
CA THR A 504 -6.22 32.64 23.63
C THR A 504 -6.08 31.26 24.24
N GLY A 505 -4.88 30.77 24.44
CA GLY A 505 -4.56 29.59 25.24
C GLY A 505 -3.57 28.63 24.58
N ALA A 506 -2.54 28.25 25.29
CA ALA A 506 -1.52 27.24 25.05
C ALA A 506 -1.01 27.16 23.58
N GLU A 507 0.09 27.82 23.30
CA GLU A 507 0.75 27.86 21.98
C GLU A 507 1.03 26.44 21.42
N GLU A 508 1.29 25.47 22.28
CA GLU A 508 1.57 24.08 21.90
C GLU A 508 0.36 23.37 21.30
N ASN A 509 -0.83 23.52 21.89
CA ASN A 509 -2.08 22.98 21.34
C ASN A 509 -2.48 23.66 20.03
N ALA A 510 -2.18 24.94 19.87
CA ALA A 510 -2.46 25.66 18.63
C ALA A 510 -1.60 25.18 17.47
N ALA A 511 -0.31 24.91 17.71
CA ALA A 511 0.60 24.38 16.70
C ALA A 511 0.19 22.95 16.25
N GLN A 512 -0.21 22.10 17.18
CA GLN A 512 -0.69 20.76 16.86
C GLN A 512 -1.99 20.78 16.05
N LEU A 513 -2.97 21.60 16.43
CA LEU A 513 -4.21 21.77 15.68
C LEU A 513 -3.97 22.33 14.28
N ASP A 514 -3.01 23.25 14.11
CA ASP A 514 -2.62 23.77 12.81
C ASP A 514 -1.96 22.68 11.94
N ALA A 515 -1.08 21.88 12.51
CA ALA A 515 -0.48 20.73 11.83
C ALA A 515 -1.55 19.70 11.40
N MET A 516 -2.51 19.38 12.26
CA MET A 516 -3.63 18.48 11.93
C MET A 516 -4.50 19.02 10.78
N ARG A 517 -4.70 20.34 10.70
CA ARG A 517 -5.43 20.96 9.57
C ARG A 517 -4.66 20.90 8.26
N LYS A 518 -3.32 20.95 8.35
CA LYS A 518 -2.41 20.81 7.19
C LYS A 518 -2.25 19.37 6.74
N ALA A 519 -2.68 18.39 7.56
CA ALA A 519 -2.66 16.96 7.28
C ALA A 519 -4.08 16.35 7.38
N PRO A 520 -5.02 16.72 6.48
CA PRO A 520 -6.38 16.23 6.56
C PRO A 520 -6.46 14.74 6.23
N SER A 521 -7.19 13.97 7.04
CA SER A 521 -7.57 12.60 6.73
C SER A 521 -8.86 12.52 5.89
N ASN A 522 -9.78 13.48 6.10
CA ASN A 522 -10.93 13.68 5.23
C ASN A 522 -10.48 14.39 3.94
N ILE A 523 -10.30 13.60 2.87
CA ILE A 523 -9.84 14.10 1.56
C ILE A 523 -10.80 15.16 0.99
N ALA A 524 -12.11 14.95 1.13
CA ALA A 524 -13.11 15.85 0.57
C ALA A 524 -13.11 17.23 1.24
N GLY A 525 -12.72 17.30 2.52
CA GLY A 525 -12.68 18.54 3.29
C GLY A 525 -14.07 19.10 3.67
N VAL A 526 -15.13 18.39 3.34
CA VAL A 526 -16.50 18.68 3.76
C VAL A 526 -17.02 17.57 4.67
N CYS A 527 -17.91 17.94 5.57
CA CYS A 527 -18.55 16.99 6.47
C CYS A 527 -20.02 17.40 6.67
N ASP A 528 -20.85 16.47 7.15
CA ASP A 528 -22.16 16.77 7.68
C ASP A 528 -22.05 16.98 9.19
N PRO A 529 -22.25 18.22 9.72
CA PRO A 529 -22.14 18.48 11.16
C PRO A 529 -23.15 17.66 12.00
N THR A 530 -24.25 17.19 11.42
CA THR A 530 -25.23 16.36 12.12
C THR A 530 -24.72 14.95 12.38
N LEU A 531 -23.72 14.50 11.61
CA LEU A 531 -23.05 13.21 11.79
C LEU A 531 -21.94 13.27 12.83
N GLN A 532 -21.38 14.44 13.15
CA GLN A 532 -20.22 14.51 14.03
C GLN A 532 -20.50 13.93 15.44
N PRO A 533 -21.62 14.25 16.13
CA PRO A 533 -21.88 13.66 17.44
C PRO A 533 -22.01 12.13 17.44
N PRO A 534 -22.77 11.47 16.50
CA PRO A 534 -22.77 10.01 16.42
C PRO A 534 -21.42 9.41 16.00
N ILE A 535 -20.62 10.07 15.14
CA ILE A 535 -19.25 9.65 14.81
C ILE A 535 -18.38 9.64 16.07
N ASP A 536 -18.40 10.72 16.85
CA ASP A 536 -17.62 10.84 18.09
C ASP A 536 -18.08 9.82 19.14
N ALA A 537 -19.38 9.53 19.23
CA ALA A 537 -19.92 8.51 20.11
C ALA A 537 -19.47 7.10 19.68
N ALA A 538 -19.55 6.80 18.38
CA ALA A 538 -19.11 5.52 17.82
C ALA A 538 -17.61 5.28 18.04
N LEU A 539 -16.78 6.31 17.84
CA LEU A 539 -15.34 6.22 18.08
C LEU A 539 -15.02 5.88 19.54
N ARG A 540 -15.90 6.26 20.46
CA ARG A 540 -15.84 5.89 21.89
C ARG A 540 -16.53 4.57 22.22
N GLY A 541 -16.99 3.83 21.22
CA GLY A 541 -17.64 2.52 21.35
C GLY A 541 -19.14 2.57 21.65
N LEU A 542 -19.77 3.72 21.51
CA LEU A 542 -21.20 3.86 21.77
C LEU A 542 -22.00 3.71 20.47
N ASP A 543 -22.91 2.74 20.47
CA ASP A 543 -23.91 2.53 19.41
C ASP A 543 -23.35 2.48 17.97
N VAL A 544 -22.18 1.84 17.79
CA VAL A 544 -21.44 1.79 16.51
C VAL A 544 -22.32 1.33 15.34
N PRO A 545 -23.10 0.22 15.44
CA PRO A 545 -23.89 -0.23 14.30
C PRO A 545 -24.93 0.80 13.85
N ARG A 546 -25.53 1.53 14.79
CA ARG A 546 -26.48 2.59 14.47
C ARG A 546 -25.79 3.79 13.84
N ALA A 547 -24.64 4.21 14.38
CA ALA A 547 -23.88 5.33 13.82
C ALA A 547 -23.48 5.05 12.35
N LEU A 548 -23.04 3.83 12.04
CA LEU A 548 -22.74 3.40 10.67
C LEU A 548 -23.99 3.41 9.79
N GLY A 549 -25.10 2.82 10.26
CA GLY A 549 -26.35 2.77 9.49
C GLY A 549 -26.95 4.15 9.20
N ASP A 550 -26.91 5.06 10.17
CA ASP A 550 -27.42 6.43 10.04
C ASP A 550 -26.48 7.31 9.16
N ALA A 551 -25.17 6.99 9.13
CA ALA A 551 -24.20 7.73 8.34
C ALA A 551 -24.27 7.37 6.85
N GLU A 552 -24.39 6.10 6.49
CA GLU A 552 -24.29 5.60 5.11
C GLU A 552 -25.12 6.40 4.10
N PRO A 553 -26.45 6.60 4.25
CA PRO A 553 -27.24 7.36 3.29
C PRO A 553 -26.77 8.81 3.16
N LYS A 554 -26.41 9.45 4.28
CA LYS A 554 -25.94 10.84 4.28
C LYS A 554 -24.56 10.98 3.61
N LEU A 555 -23.70 9.98 3.74
CA LEU A 555 -22.40 9.96 3.08
C LEU A 555 -22.56 9.83 1.55
N TRP A 556 -23.53 9.04 1.09
CA TRP A 556 -23.90 9.00 -0.33
C TRP A 556 -24.45 10.36 -0.82
N ASP A 557 -25.31 11.01 -0.02
CA ASP A 557 -25.87 12.33 -0.34
C ASP A 557 -24.79 13.41 -0.42
N LEU A 558 -23.72 13.34 0.39
CA LEU A 558 -22.58 14.24 0.29
C LEU A 558 -21.86 14.15 -1.08
N SER A 559 -21.98 13.03 -1.76
CA SER A 559 -21.36 12.78 -3.08
C SER A 559 -19.89 13.18 -3.13
N THR A 560 -19.11 12.74 -2.14
CA THR A 560 -17.68 13.09 -2.03
C THR A 560 -16.75 11.96 -2.40
N VAL A 561 -17.18 10.72 -2.25
CA VAL A 561 -16.38 9.52 -2.50
C VAL A 561 -17.13 8.56 -3.39
N LEU A 562 -16.45 8.03 -4.40
CA LEU A 562 -16.86 6.87 -5.18
C LEU A 562 -15.98 5.69 -4.75
N PRO A 563 -16.48 4.79 -3.90
CA PRO A 563 -15.82 3.52 -3.65
C PRO A 563 -15.77 2.71 -4.95
N ILE A 564 -14.66 2.05 -5.22
CA ILE A 564 -14.46 1.33 -6.49
C ILE A 564 -14.40 -0.16 -6.24
N MET A 565 -13.35 -0.63 -5.56
CA MET A 565 -13.14 -2.06 -5.32
C MET A 565 -12.30 -2.31 -4.08
N GLN A 566 -12.52 -3.43 -3.41
CA GLN A 566 -11.53 -4.02 -2.51
C GLN A 566 -10.59 -4.90 -3.31
N ASP A 567 -9.32 -4.82 -3.02
CA ASP A 567 -8.31 -5.63 -3.67
C ASP A 567 -8.41 -7.09 -3.25
N THR A 568 -8.16 -8.01 -4.19
CA THR A 568 -8.21 -9.46 -3.98
C THR A 568 -7.04 -10.13 -4.68
N GLY A 569 -6.54 -11.21 -4.10
CA GLY A 569 -5.46 -11.99 -4.67
C GLY A 569 -5.74 -13.50 -4.66
N VAL A 570 -5.06 -14.21 -5.53
CA VAL A 570 -4.92 -15.66 -5.50
C VAL A 570 -3.68 -15.98 -4.69
N ALA A 571 -3.89 -16.58 -3.51
CA ALA A 571 -2.83 -17.16 -2.73
C ALA A 571 -2.60 -18.61 -3.16
N ALA A 572 -1.35 -19.00 -3.30
CA ALA A 572 -0.96 -20.38 -3.58
C ALA A 572 0.22 -20.80 -2.71
N ALA A 573 0.26 -22.05 -2.28
CA ALA A 573 1.39 -22.61 -1.57
C ALA A 573 1.61 -24.08 -1.92
N SER A 574 2.88 -24.46 -2.10
CA SER A 574 3.28 -25.85 -2.23
C SER A 574 2.94 -26.62 -0.94
N SER A 575 2.45 -27.85 -1.05
CA SER A 575 2.25 -28.74 0.12
C SER A 575 3.57 -29.15 0.79
N ARG A 576 4.71 -28.89 0.13
CA ARG A 576 6.05 -29.04 0.73
C ARG A 576 6.43 -27.89 1.67
N MET A 577 5.55 -26.93 1.84
CA MET A 577 5.71 -25.85 2.83
C MET A 577 4.87 -26.17 4.06
N ASP A 578 5.54 -26.33 5.20
CA ASP A 578 4.93 -26.41 6.52
C ASP A 578 4.82 -25.03 7.17
N GLY A 579 3.86 -24.85 8.07
CA GLY A 579 3.62 -23.57 8.77
C GLY A 579 2.94 -22.49 7.92
N VAL A 580 2.43 -22.83 6.72
CA VAL A 580 1.76 -21.88 5.82
C VAL A 580 0.24 -22.02 5.92
N SER A 581 -0.44 -20.94 6.31
CA SER A 581 -1.88 -20.78 6.17
C SER A 581 -2.19 -19.92 4.94
N LEU A 582 -3.15 -20.33 4.11
CA LEU A 582 -3.70 -19.53 3.02
C LEU A 582 -4.92 -18.70 3.47
N GLY A 583 -5.16 -18.61 4.76
CA GLY A 583 -6.17 -17.79 5.40
C GLY A 583 -5.52 -16.98 6.52
N GLY A 584 -6.29 -16.11 7.12
CA GLY A 584 -5.83 -15.28 8.22
C GLY A 584 -6.58 -13.96 8.28
N SER A 585 -6.18 -13.08 9.18
CA SER A 585 -6.61 -11.69 9.18
C SER A 585 -6.12 -11.01 7.90
N ILE A 586 -6.98 -10.20 7.28
CA ILE A 586 -6.65 -9.57 5.98
C ILE A 586 -5.44 -8.63 6.06
N GLN A 587 -5.14 -8.09 7.23
CA GLN A 587 -4.03 -7.14 7.45
C GLN A 587 -2.67 -7.74 7.12
N ILE A 588 -2.47 -9.03 7.42
CA ILE A 588 -1.18 -9.73 7.22
C ILE A 588 -1.31 -11.03 6.40
N GLY A 589 -2.53 -11.55 6.23
CA GLY A 589 -2.82 -12.69 5.39
C GLY A 589 -1.94 -13.90 5.67
N MET A 590 -1.43 -14.52 4.61
CA MET A 590 -0.58 -15.69 4.68
C MET A 590 0.78 -15.46 5.38
N PHE A 591 1.22 -14.21 5.54
CA PHE A 591 2.50 -13.87 6.15
C PHE A 591 2.50 -13.93 7.69
N ALA A 592 1.33 -14.10 8.32
CA ALA A 592 1.21 -14.21 9.78
C ALA A 592 2.13 -15.28 10.39
N GLY A 593 2.38 -16.38 9.67
CA GLY A 593 3.24 -17.48 10.09
C GLY A 593 4.66 -17.46 9.52
N ALA A 594 5.11 -16.38 8.89
CA ALA A 594 6.35 -16.33 8.10
C ALA A 594 7.59 -16.81 8.85
N ALA A 595 7.67 -16.51 10.15
CA ALA A 595 8.78 -16.94 11.00
C ALA A 595 8.85 -18.47 11.25
N THR A 596 7.74 -19.17 11.05
CA THR A 596 7.63 -20.61 11.28
C THR A 596 7.66 -21.44 10.01
N TRP A 597 7.69 -20.80 8.85
CA TRP A 597 7.69 -21.51 7.57
C TRP A 597 8.87 -22.47 7.45
N ARG A 598 8.60 -23.66 7.00
CA ARG A 598 9.61 -24.71 6.82
C ARG A 598 9.42 -25.40 5.47
N ARG A 599 10.50 -25.51 4.72
CA ARG A 599 10.51 -26.33 3.52
C ARG A 599 10.71 -27.79 3.91
N LEU A 600 9.76 -28.66 3.56
CA LEU A 600 9.88 -30.09 3.74
C LEU A 600 10.77 -30.68 2.64
N SER A 601 11.63 -31.60 2.98
CA SER A 601 12.54 -32.30 2.08
C SER A 601 11.82 -33.21 1.09
#